data_2f575e6b2e3364b1afceb911a41bd7e1
#
_entry.id   2f575e6b2e3364b1afceb911a41bd7e1
#
_cell.length_a   1.000
_cell.length_b   1.000
_cell.length_c   1.000
_cell.angle_alpha   90.00
_cell.angle_beta   90.00
_cell.angle_gamma   90.00
#
_symmetry.space_group_name_H-M   'P 1'
#
loop_
_entity.id
_entity.type
_entity.pdbx_description
1 polymer ?
#
loop_
_entity_poly.entity_id
_entity_poly.type
_entity_poly.pdbx_seq_one_letter_code
_entity_poly.pdbx_strand_id
1 'polypeptide(L)'
;MKLLFFLPLIPFLVFSQISDRPNVVLFMADDMGMGDTSAYQFYTKNSDDQQIHTPAMEKLASMGMLFTDAHTPSSRCTPTRYGLLTGRYPWRARMKHWVLFGVQGDPLIEEDRPTLATLFRSQGYATAMVGKWHLGLRYTQTNGKPAAGWEDADLTKDV
;
A
#
# COMPACT_ATOMS: atom_id res chain seq x y z
N MET A 1 -15.42 -61.64 -37.19
CA MET A 1 -15.71 -60.23 -37.47
C MET A 1 -15.27 -59.42 -36.25
N LYS A 2 -14.09 -58.82 -36.34
CA LYS A 2 -13.51 -58.01 -35.17
C LYS A 2 -13.87 -56.53 -35.41
N LEU A 3 -14.70 -56.02 -34.56
CA LEU A 3 -15.08 -54.59 -34.55
C LEU A 3 -13.95 -53.80 -33.92
N LEU A 4 -13.23 -52.97 -34.68
CA LEU A 4 -12.27 -52.01 -34.19
C LEU A 4 -13.05 -50.73 -33.78
N PHE A 5 -13.05 -50.43 -32.47
CA PHE A 5 -13.50 -49.13 -31.97
C PHE A 5 -12.40 -48.08 -32.14
N PHE A 6 -12.60 -47.16 -33.05
CA PHE A 6 -11.80 -45.94 -33.15
C PHE A 6 -12.29 -44.93 -32.10
N LEU A 7 -11.51 -44.70 -31.05
CA LEU A 7 -11.75 -43.63 -30.09
C LEU A 7 -11.16 -42.34 -30.69
N PRO A 8 -11.96 -41.29 -30.95
CA PRO A 8 -11.40 -40.04 -31.45
C PRO A 8 -10.59 -39.35 -30.32
N LEU A 9 -9.32 -39.13 -30.60
CA LEU A 9 -8.43 -38.32 -29.75
C LEU A 9 -8.85 -36.86 -29.91
N ILE A 10 -9.67 -36.34 -28.97
CA ILE A 10 -10.02 -34.91 -28.91
C ILE A 10 -8.80 -34.18 -28.32
N PRO A 11 -8.14 -33.30 -29.08
CA PRO A 11 -7.06 -32.48 -28.48
C PRO A 11 -7.67 -31.55 -27.44
N PHE A 12 -7.31 -31.76 -26.19
CA PHE A 12 -7.59 -30.82 -25.10
C PHE A 12 -6.74 -29.57 -25.36
N LEU A 13 -7.34 -28.57 -26.01
CA LEU A 13 -6.78 -27.24 -26.05
C LEU A 13 -6.81 -26.66 -24.64
N VAL A 14 -5.70 -26.79 -23.93
CA VAL A 14 -5.45 -26.07 -22.70
C VAL A 14 -5.31 -24.60 -23.06
N PHE A 15 -6.41 -23.86 -23.01
CA PHE A 15 -6.35 -22.42 -22.99
C PHE A 15 -5.65 -22.03 -21.68
N SER A 16 -4.35 -21.77 -21.75
CA SER A 16 -3.66 -21.01 -20.72
C SER A 16 -4.36 -19.65 -20.68
N GLN A 17 -5.24 -19.47 -19.71
CA GLN A 17 -5.70 -18.13 -19.37
C GLN A 17 -4.47 -17.35 -18.93
N ILE A 18 -3.94 -16.51 -19.80
CA ILE A 18 -3.04 -15.44 -19.40
C ILE A 18 -3.90 -14.59 -18.47
N SER A 19 -3.70 -14.76 -17.17
CA SER A 19 -4.32 -13.92 -16.18
C SER A 19 -3.75 -12.52 -16.42
N ASP A 20 -4.52 -11.66 -17.07
CA ASP A 20 -4.22 -10.24 -17.24
C ASP A 20 -4.34 -9.57 -15.86
N ARG A 21 -3.35 -9.81 -15.01
CA ARG A 21 -3.27 -9.19 -13.70
C ARG A 21 -2.71 -7.79 -13.88
N PRO A 22 -3.49 -6.75 -13.61
CA PRO A 22 -3.01 -5.38 -13.76
C PRO A 22 -1.89 -5.10 -12.76
N ASN A 23 -0.92 -4.30 -13.17
CA ASN A 23 0.02 -3.70 -12.23
C ASN A 23 -0.72 -2.69 -11.35
N VAL A 24 -0.39 -2.64 -10.06
CA VAL A 24 -0.99 -1.72 -9.10
C VAL A 24 0.08 -0.80 -8.55
N VAL A 25 -0.10 0.49 -8.75
CA VAL A 25 0.76 1.54 -8.19
C VAL A 25 -0.08 2.41 -7.26
N LEU A 26 0.29 2.44 -5.99
CA LEU A 26 -0.37 3.25 -4.96
C LEU A 26 0.52 4.43 -4.60
N PHE A 27 0.05 5.64 -4.91
CA PHE A 27 0.67 6.89 -4.47
C PHE A 27 -0.04 7.42 -3.23
N MET A 28 0.72 7.65 -2.17
CA MET A 28 0.23 8.26 -0.94
C MET A 28 0.92 9.60 -0.74
N ALA A 29 0.20 10.69 -0.92
CA ALA A 29 0.69 12.01 -0.58
C ALA A 29 0.70 12.19 0.95
N ASP A 30 1.74 12.84 1.46
CA ASP A 30 1.92 13.12 2.89
C ASP A 30 1.57 14.59 3.16
N ASP A 31 0.63 14.82 4.07
CA ASP A 31 0.09 16.12 4.46
C ASP A 31 -0.51 16.95 3.30
N MET A 32 -1.13 16.27 2.32
CA MET A 32 -1.84 16.89 1.20
C MET A 32 -3.34 16.93 1.46
N GLY A 33 -3.91 18.12 1.45
CA GLY A 33 -5.36 18.33 1.54
C GLY A 33 -6.05 18.22 0.17
N MET A 34 -7.36 18.09 0.17
CA MET A 34 -8.16 18.02 -1.06
C MET A 34 -8.05 19.34 -1.86
N GLY A 35 -7.93 20.48 -1.19
CA GLY A 35 -7.75 21.78 -1.83
C GLY A 35 -6.35 22.04 -2.40
N ASP A 36 -5.38 21.18 -2.11
CA ASP A 36 -3.99 21.34 -2.58
C ASP A 36 -3.77 20.81 -3.99
N THR A 37 -4.79 20.23 -4.62
CA THR A 37 -4.73 19.70 -5.98
C THR A 37 -5.79 20.32 -6.88
N SER A 38 -5.40 20.75 -8.07
CA SER A 38 -6.32 21.26 -9.09
C SER A 38 -7.28 20.19 -9.62
N ALA A 39 -7.01 18.90 -9.40
CA ALA A 39 -7.92 17.83 -9.77
C ALA A 39 -9.30 17.90 -9.08
N TYR A 40 -9.39 18.55 -7.92
CA TYR A 40 -10.66 18.77 -7.20
C TYR A 40 -11.26 20.17 -7.38
N GLN A 41 -10.63 21.04 -8.15
CA GLN A 41 -11.01 22.43 -8.28
C GLN A 41 -12.45 22.61 -8.81
N PHE A 42 -12.87 21.79 -9.76
CA PHE A 42 -14.24 21.82 -10.28
C PHE A 42 -15.30 21.46 -9.22
N TYR A 43 -14.91 20.65 -8.23
CA TYR A 43 -15.77 20.23 -7.13
C TYR A 43 -15.94 21.34 -6.09
N THR A 44 -14.87 22.05 -5.79
CA THR A 44 -14.90 23.16 -4.82
C THR A 44 -15.59 24.41 -5.38
N LYS A 45 -15.83 24.49 -6.68
CA LYS A 45 -16.44 25.64 -7.41
C LYS A 45 -15.72 26.97 -7.19
N ASN A 46 -14.51 26.93 -6.70
CA ASN A 46 -13.73 28.11 -6.36
C ASN A 46 -12.43 28.11 -7.17
N SER A 47 -12.46 28.77 -8.33
CA SER A 47 -11.30 28.88 -9.20
C SER A 47 -10.15 29.70 -8.59
N ASP A 48 -10.49 30.54 -7.60
CA ASP A 48 -9.54 31.47 -7.01
C ASP A 48 -8.71 30.83 -5.88
N ASP A 49 -9.14 29.65 -5.36
CA ASP A 49 -8.46 28.92 -4.28
C ASP A 49 -7.36 27.97 -4.79
N GLN A 50 -7.11 27.94 -6.08
CA GLN A 50 -6.06 27.08 -6.63
C GLN A 50 -4.68 27.57 -6.20
N GLN A 51 -4.09 26.86 -5.24
CA GLN A 51 -2.72 27.16 -4.79
C GLN A 51 -1.68 26.44 -5.62
N ILE A 52 -1.97 25.22 -6.10
CA ILE A 52 -1.03 24.37 -6.83
C ILE A 52 -1.69 23.77 -8.06
N HIS A 53 -1.12 24.02 -9.22
CA HIS A 53 -1.53 23.36 -10.47
C HIS A 53 -0.90 21.97 -10.56
N THR A 54 -1.73 20.93 -10.64
CA THR A 54 -1.34 19.51 -10.63
C THR A 54 -1.84 18.79 -11.89
N PRO A 55 -1.30 19.10 -13.08
CA PRO A 55 -1.84 18.60 -14.35
C PRO A 55 -1.78 17.07 -14.49
N ALA A 56 -0.81 16.43 -13.87
CA ALA A 56 -0.72 14.97 -13.86
C ALA A 56 -1.87 14.33 -13.07
N MET A 57 -2.29 14.93 -11.96
CA MET A 57 -3.43 14.47 -11.15
C MET A 57 -4.75 14.73 -11.87
N GLU A 58 -4.88 15.87 -12.54
CA GLU A 58 -6.03 16.17 -13.40
C GLU A 58 -6.17 15.14 -14.53
N LYS A 59 -5.06 14.83 -15.20
CA LYS A 59 -5.03 13.81 -16.24
C LYS A 59 -5.45 12.43 -15.69
N LEU A 60 -4.91 12.04 -14.54
CA LEU A 60 -5.26 10.77 -13.90
C LEU A 60 -6.75 10.73 -13.55
N ALA A 61 -7.29 11.81 -12.97
CA ALA A 61 -8.71 11.95 -12.65
C ALA A 61 -9.61 11.86 -13.90
N SER A 62 -9.21 12.45 -15.02
CA SER A 62 -9.97 12.42 -16.28
C SER A 62 -9.96 11.04 -16.96
N MET A 63 -8.94 10.22 -16.70
CA MET A 63 -8.79 8.87 -17.27
C MET A 63 -9.39 7.77 -16.39
N GLY A 64 -9.68 8.08 -15.15
CA GLY A 64 -10.12 7.11 -14.16
C GLY A 64 -11.35 7.56 -13.39
N MET A 65 -11.29 7.42 -12.08
CA MET A 65 -12.38 7.78 -11.17
C MET A 65 -11.87 8.74 -10.11
N LEU A 66 -12.60 9.81 -9.88
CA LEU A 66 -12.35 10.75 -8.79
C LEU A 66 -13.37 10.50 -7.67
N PHE A 67 -12.88 10.26 -6.47
CA PHE A 67 -13.71 10.06 -5.29
C PHE A 67 -13.98 11.41 -4.62
N THR A 68 -15.24 11.78 -4.47
CA THR A 68 -15.66 13.05 -3.87
C THR A 68 -15.88 12.99 -2.37
N ASP A 69 -15.92 11.76 -1.82
CA ASP A 69 -16.14 11.48 -0.39
C ASP A 69 -15.27 10.30 0.07
N ALA A 70 -13.96 10.44 -0.08
CA ALA A 70 -12.99 9.47 0.38
C ALA A 70 -12.30 9.99 1.64
N HIS A 71 -12.19 9.13 2.66
CA HIS A 71 -11.62 9.48 3.95
C HIS A 71 -10.41 8.62 4.26
N THR A 72 -9.36 9.27 4.75
CA THR A 72 -8.23 8.56 5.36
C THR A 72 -8.63 8.06 6.76
N PRO A 73 -8.03 6.95 7.24
CA PRO A 73 -8.38 6.43 8.56
C PRO A 73 -7.94 7.33 9.74
N SER A 74 -7.12 8.33 9.48
CA SER A 74 -6.67 9.33 10.45
C SER A 74 -6.11 10.57 9.76
N SER A 75 -6.01 11.67 10.48
CA SER A 75 -5.35 12.91 10.06
C SER A 75 -3.83 12.92 10.32
N ARG A 76 -3.23 11.81 10.76
CA ARG A 76 -1.82 11.72 11.11
C ARG A 76 -1.12 10.58 10.39
N CYS A 77 0.20 10.73 10.21
CA CYS A 77 1.06 9.84 9.43
C CYS A 77 0.97 8.36 9.86
N THR A 78 1.42 8.03 11.06
CA THR A 78 1.50 6.65 11.56
C THR A 78 0.14 5.94 11.53
N PRO A 79 -0.94 6.48 12.12
CA PRO A 79 -2.22 5.80 12.12
C PRO A 79 -2.84 5.67 10.72
N THR A 80 -2.64 6.66 9.84
CA THR A 80 -3.11 6.57 8.46
C THR A 80 -2.40 5.45 7.69
N ARG A 81 -1.07 5.37 7.81
CA ARG A 81 -0.26 4.33 7.16
C ARG A 81 -0.59 2.94 7.69
N TYR A 82 -0.82 2.81 8.99
CA TYR A 82 -1.29 1.56 9.58
C TYR A 82 -2.63 1.14 8.97
N GLY A 83 -3.60 2.04 8.94
CA GLY A 83 -4.93 1.75 8.42
C GLY A 83 -4.92 1.38 6.94
N LEU A 84 -4.14 2.12 6.12
CA LEU A 84 -3.99 1.84 4.70
C LEU A 84 -3.42 0.44 4.45
N LEU A 85 -2.35 0.08 5.16
CA LEU A 85 -1.66 -1.18 4.92
C LEU A 85 -2.40 -2.40 5.48
N THR A 86 -3.11 -2.24 6.60
CA THR A 86 -3.74 -3.36 7.31
C THR A 86 -5.24 -3.48 7.07
N GLY A 87 -5.88 -2.49 6.45
CA GLY A 87 -7.34 -2.40 6.33
C GLY A 87 -8.05 -2.27 7.68
N ARG A 88 -7.34 -1.88 8.75
CA ARG A 88 -7.84 -1.84 10.11
C ARG A 88 -7.76 -0.43 10.67
N TYR A 89 -8.81 0.01 11.32
CA TYR A 89 -8.81 1.34 11.96
C TYR A 89 -7.72 1.46 13.04
N PRO A 90 -7.01 2.59 13.11
CA PRO A 90 -5.85 2.75 13.99
C PRO A 90 -6.15 2.64 15.48
N TRP A 91 -7.35 2.99 15.93
CA TRP A 91 -7.75 2.80 17.34
C TRP A 91 -7.82 1.34 17.81
N ARG A 92 -7.75 0.40 16.87
CA ARG A 92 -7.66 -1.04 17.15
C ARG A 92 -6.23 -1.54 17.23
N ALA A 93 -5.26 -0.68 16.89
CA ALA A 93 -3.84 -0.99 17.03
C ALA A 93 -3.36 -0.82 18.48
N ARG A 94 -2.15 -1.29 18.76
CA ARG A 94 -1.47 -1.06 20.04
C ARG A 94 -1.35 0.43 20.36
N MET A 95 -1.01 1.25 19.38
CA MET A 95 -0.97 2.71 19.49
C MET A 95 -2.29 3.31 18.99
N LYS A 96 -3.14 3.73 19.89
CA LYS A 96 -4.50 4.20 19.60
C LYS A 96 -4.57 5.65 19.12
N HIS A 97 -3.55 6.44 19.40
CA HIS A 97 -3.44 7.86 19.06
C HIS A 97 -1.97 8.26 18.95
N TRP A 98 -1.68 9.46 18.41
CA TRP A 98 -0.34 9.98 18.14
C TRP A 98 0.34 9.35 16.92
N VAL A 99 1.65 9.58 16.84
CA VAL A 99 2.57 9.04 15.83
C VAL A 99 3.78 8.44 16.54
N LEU A 100 4.46 7.53 15.89
CA LEU A 100 5.77 7.06 16.34
C LEU A 100 6.79 8.19 16.19
N PHE A 101 7.65 8.37 17.19
CA PHE A 101 8.72 9.34 17.13
C PHE A 101 10.04 8.63 16.79
N GLY A 102 10.63 9.04 15.69
CA GLY A 102 11.88 8.44 15.21
C GLY A 102 11.73 6.97 14.86
N VAL A 103 12.77 6.22 15.13
CA VAL A 103 12.88 4.78 14.88
C VAL A 103 12.64 3.98 16.17
N GLN A 104 11.99 4.56 17.13
CA GLN A 104 11.79 3.94 18.44
C GLN A 104 10.64 2.94 18.45
N GLY A 105 10.88 1.84 19.12
CA GLY A 105 9.89 0.83 19.47
C GLY A 105 9.66 -0.23 18.41
N ASP A 106 9.00 -1.29 18.85
CA ASP A 106 8.60 -2.40 17.98
C ASP A 106 7.70 -1.94 16.84
N PRO A 107 7.75 -2.63 15.70
CA PRO A 107 6.83 -2.41 14.60
C PRO A 107 5.39 -2.32 15.09
N LEU A 108 4.64 -1.32 14.60
CA LEU A 108 3.24 -1.13 14.97
C LEU A 108 2.35 -2.22 14.37
N ILE A 109 2.71 -2.68 13.17
CA ILE A 109 2.04 -3.81 12.53
C ILE A 109 2.51 -5.08 13.23
N GLU A 110 1.58 -5.83 13.76
CA GLU A 110 1.81 -7.11 14.41
C GLU A 110 2.37 -8.12 13.38
N GLU A 111 3.22 -9.03 13.81
CA GLU A 111 3.99 -9.94 12.93
C GLU A 111 3.10 -10.85 12.08
N ASP A 112 1.97 -11.28 12.64
CA ASP A 112 0.97 -12.12 11.98
C ASP A 112 -0.12 -11.32 11.26
N ARG A 113 -0.03 -9.99 11.25
CA ARG A 113 -1.05 -9.12 10.67
C ARG A 113 -0.96 -9.11 9.15
N PRO A 114 -2.01 -9.56 8.45
CA PRO A 114 -2.09 -9.39 7.01
C PRO A 114 -2.02 -7.92 6.62
N THR A 115 -1.26 -7.65 5.57
CA THR A 115 -1.13 -6.32 4.98
C THR A 115 -1.53 -6.34 3.51
N LEU A 116 -1.76 -5.16 2.94
CA LEU A 116 -1.99 -5.02 1.50
C LEU A 116 -0.89 -5.72 0.69
N ALA A 117 0.37 -5.57 1.11
CA ALA A 117 1.50 -6.23 0.44
C ALA A 117 1.44 -7.76 0.56
N THR A 118 1.12 -8.31 1.73
CA THR A 118 0.99 -9.78 1.90
C THR A 118 -0.18 -10.33 1.10
N LEU A 119 -1.27 -9.56 0.98
CA LEU A 119 -2.41 -9.93 0.13
C LEU A 119 -1.99 -10.02 -1.35
N PHE A 120 -1.33 -8.99 -1.87
CA PHE A 120 -0.83 -9.02 -3.26
C PHE A 120 0.16 -10.15 -3.49
N ARG A 121 1.09 -10.37 -2.55
CA ARG A 121 2.05 -11.49 -2.65
C ARG A 121 1.37 -12.85 -2.67
N SER A 122 0.32 -13.06 -1.89
CA SER A 122 -0.45 -14.30 -1.91
C SER A 122 -1.13 -14.55 -3.27
N GLN A 123 -1.33 -13.50 -4.06
CA GLN A 123 -1.85 -13.58 -5.43
C GLN A 123 -0.72 -13.61 -6.49
N GLY A 124 0.54 -13.77 -6.08
CA GLY A 124 1.67 -13.91 -6.99
C GLY A 124 2.25 -12.58 -7.51
N TYR A 125 1.91 -11.43 -6.90
CA TYR A 125 2.52 -10.16 -7.24
C TYR A 125 3.89 -10.00 -6.58
N ALA A 126 4.84 -9.41 -7.29
CA ALA A 126 5.99 -8.78 -6.68
C ALA A 126 5.54 -7.48 -6.02
N THR A 127 6.02 -7.20 -4.81
CA THR A 127 5.66 -5.99 -4.05
C THR A 127 6.89 -5.22 -3.64
N ALA A 128 6.81 -3.90 -3.73
CA ALA A 128 7.86 -3.00 -3.27
C ALA A 128 7.23 -1.76 -2.62
N MET A 129 7.98 -1.11 -1.76
CA MET A 129 7.62 0.17 -1.16
C MET A 129 8.82 1.12 -1.25
N VAL A 130 8.53 2.36 -1.60
CA VAL A 130 9.53 3.44 -1.65
C VAL A 130 8.96 4.65 -0.92
N GLY A 131 9.73 5.24 -0.01
CA GLY A 131 9.36 6.45 0.72
C GLY A 131 9.18 6.24 2.22
N LYS A 132 8.43 7.13 2.84
CA LYS A 132 8.23 7.18 4.30
C LYS A 132 7.45 5.98 4.81
N TRP A 133 8.07 5.19 5.70
CA TRP A 133 7.45 4.04 6.38
C TRP A 133 6.63 4.47 7.61
N HIS A 134 7.27 4.98 8.61
CA HIS A 134 6.71 5.56 9.84
C HIS A 134 5.79 4.62 10.65
N LEU A 135 6.07 3.31 10.60
CA LEU A 135 5.33 2.28 11.34
C LEU A 135 6.21 1.47 12.29
N GLY A 136 7.41 1.99 12.58
CA GLY A 136 8.40 1.31 13.40
C GLY A 136 9.18 0.26 12.61
N LEU A 137 10.39 0.03 13.04
CA LEU A 137 11.28 -0.99 12.52
C LEU A 137 11.91 -1.72 13.69
N ARG A 138 12.17 -3.00 13.53
CA ARG A 138 12.92 -3.76 14.51
C ARG A 138 14.38 -3.68 14.13
N TYR A 139 15.17 -3.07 14.99
CA TYR A 139 16.61 -2.99 14.82
C TYR A 139 17.32 -3.97 15.73
N THR A 140 18.42 -4.51 15.25
CA THR A 140 19.26 -5.44 15.98
C THR A 140 20.66 -4.85 16.15
N GLN A 141 21.22 -4.91 17.35
CA GLN A 141 22.60 -4.53 17.61
C GLN A 141 23.58 -5.58 17.02
N THR A 142 24.85 -5.21 16.87
CA THR A 142 25.94 -6.10 16.45
C THR A 142 26.00 -7.38 17.29
N ASN A 143 25.66 -7.30 18.58
CA ASN A 143 25.62 -8.42 19.53
C ASN A 143 24.34 -9.27 19.44
N GLY A 144 23.40 -8.96 18.52
CA GLY A 144 22.14 -9.68 18.34
C GLY A 144 21.02 -9.27 19.30
N LYS A 145 21.22 -8.29 20.17
CA LYS A 145 20.17 -7.77 21.05
C LYS A 145 19.32 -6.72 20.32
N PRO A 146 18.06 -6.54 20.72
CA PRO A 146 17.25 -5.44 20.20
C PRO A 146 17.94 -4.10 20.42
N ALA A 147 17.98 -3.26 19.37
CA ALA A 147 18.49 -1.91 19.46
C ALA A 147 17.40 -0.95 19.93
N ALA A 148 17.76 0.05 20.72
CA ALA A 148 16.83 1.09 21.16
C ALA A 148 16.46 2.06 20.02
N GLY A 149 17.30 2.17 19.02
CA GLY A 149 17.10 3.00 17.84
C GLY A 149 18.13 2.71 16.75
N TRP A 150 18.10 3.47 15.69
CA TRP A 150 19.03 3.30 14.56
C TRP A 150 20.49 3.57 14.93
N GLU A 151 20.74 4.43 15.95
CA GLU A 151 22.09 4.78 16.40
C GLU A 151 22.83 3.59 17.00
N ASP A 152 22.09 2.68 17.63
CA ASP A 152 22.63 1.45 18.20
C ASP A 152 22.49 0.22 17.29
N ALA A 153 21.92 0.42 16.10
CA ALA A 153 21.56 -0.66 15.20
C ALA A 153 22.75 -1.09 14.31
N ASP A 154 22.83 -2.37 14.04
CA ASP A 154 23.66 -2.92 12.98
C ASP A 154 22.90 -2.89 11.65
N LEU A 155 23.01 -1.79 10.94
CA LEU A 155 22.30 -1.56 9.68
C LEU A 155 22.68 -2.53 8.55
N THR A 156 23.67 -3.41 8.79
CA THR A 156 24.03 -4.45 7.81
C THR A 156 23.20 -5.70 7.96
N LYS A 157 22.44 -5.85 9.05
CA LYS A 157 21.66 -7.06 9.36
C LYS A 157 20.16 -6.92 9.15
N ASP A 158 19.63 -5.69 9.20
CA ASP A 158 18.19 -5.43 9.24
C ASP A 158 17.67 -4.75 7.95
N VAL A 159 18.34 -4.95 6.83
CA VAL A 159 17.96 -4.40 5.51
C VAL A 159 17.21 -5.42 4.68
#